data_92306b56af9df7cd87c20bef12a82c49
#
_entry.id   92306b56af9df7cd87c20bef12a82c49
#
_cell.length_a   1.000
_cell.length_b   1.000
_cell.length_c   1.000
_cell.angle_alpha   90.00
_cell.angle_beta   90.00
_cell.angle_gamma   90.00
#
_symmetry.space_group_name_H-M   'P 1'
#
loop_
_entity.id
_entity.type
_entity.pdbx_description
1 polymer ?
#
loop_
_entity_poly.entity_id
_entity_poly.type
_entity_poly.pdbx_seq_one_letter_code
_entity_poly.pdbx_strand_id
1 'polypeptide(L)'
;MAPLAPEAAVTVLYKDEIFASDNIVNATKAKAAAYAKDVCSADAAVANRAADAVADAATARGAVVQALDMLASKRAVRLAKKHGNITL
;
A
#
# COMPACT_ATOMS: atom_id res chain seq x y z
N MET A 1 -2.53 -1.31 -0.20
CA MET A 1 -2.11 -0.86 1.14
C MET A 1 -2.32 0.63 1.23
N ALA A 2 -3.09 1.07 2.18
CA ALA A 2 -3.28 2.49 2.46
C ALA A 2 -2.56 2.83 3.78
N PRO A 3 -1.94 4.00 3.91
CA PRO A 3 -1.19 4.39 5.11
C PRO A 3 -2.09 4.65 6.32
N LEU A 4 -3.37 4.85 6.10
CA LEU A 4 -4.36 5.14 7.14
C LEU A 4 -5.52 4.13 7.09
N ALA A 5 -6.13 3.88 8.25
CA ALA A 5 -7.38 3.14 8.32
C ALA A 5 -8.47 3.85 7.48
N PRO A 6 -9.36 3.12 6.80
CA PRO A 6 -10.37 3.71 5.92
C PRO A 6 -11.23 4.79 6.60
N GLU A 7 -11.61 4.57 7.84
CA GLU A 7 -12.41 5.52 8.62
C GLU A 7 -11.67 6.84 8.89
N ALA A 8 -10.39 6.74 9.24
CA ALA A 8 -9.56 7.91 9.48
C ALA A 8 -9.28 8.69 8.18
N ALA A 9 -9.00 7.99 7.09
CA ALA A 9 -8.78 8.60 5.78
C ALA A 9 -10.01 9.36 5.30
N VAL A 10 -11.18 8.76 5.41
CA VAL A 10 -12.46 9.35 4.98
C VAL A 10 -12.82 10.56 5.82
N THR A 11 -12.56 10.54 7.12
CA THR A 11 -12.80 11.69 8.01
C THR A 11 -12.00 12.92 7.59
N VAL A 12 -10.81 12.72 7.04
CA VAL A 12 -9.97 13.81 6.53
C VAL A 12 -10.41 14.26 5.13
N LEU A 13 -10.61 13.30 4.22
CA LEU A 13 -10.88 13.58 2.80
C LEU A 13 -12.28 14.13 2.54
N TYR A 14 -13.27 13.64 3.26
CA TYR A 14 -14.69 13.96 3.07
C TYR A 14 -15.31 14.68 4.27
N LYS A 15 -14.50 15.45 4.97
CA LYS A 15 -14.91 16.16 6.19
C LYS A 15 -16.20 16.96 5.99
N ASP A 16 -16.26 17.78 4.97
CA ASP A 16 -17.39 18.70 4.75
C ASP A 16 -18.67 17.94 4.40
N GLU A 17 -18.58 16.88 3.60
CA GLU A 17 -19.72 16.04 3.24
C GLU A 17 -20.26 15.25 4.44
N ILE A 18 -19.36 14.76 5.30
CA ILE A 18 -19.72 14.00 6.50
C ILE A 18 -20.41 14.91 7.51
N PHE A 19 -19.90 16.13 7.72
CA PHE A 19 -20.51 17.08 8.64
C PHE A 19 -21.83 17.68 8.12
N ALA A 20 -22.04 17.70 6.81
CA ALA A 20 -23.31 18.13 6.21
C ALA A 20 -24.41 17.05 6.28
N SER A 21 -24.09 15.81 6.66
CA SER A 21 -25.04 14.72 6.75
C SER A 21 -25.76 14.70 8.10
N ASP A 22 -27.04 14.28 8.09
CA ASP A 22 -27.84 14.15 9.32
C ASP A 22 -27.30 13.11 10.31
N ASN A 23 -26.59 12.10 9.81
CA ASN A 23 -25.98 11.04 10.61
C ASN A 23 -24.52 10.84 10.25
N ILE A 24 -23.66 11.49 11.01
CA ILE A 24 -22.20 11.48 10.82
C ILE A 24 -21.62 10.05 10.87
N VAL A 25 -22.08 9.22 11.81
CA VAL A 25 -21.55 7.86 12.01
C VAL A 25 -21.86 6.97 10.80
N ASN A 26 -23.10 6.99 10.32
CA ASN A 26 -23.50 6.18 9.18
C ASN A 26 -22.85 6.68 7.88
N ALA A 27 -22.73 7.99 7.69
CA ALA A 27 -22.05 8.59 6.56
C ALA A 27 -20.55 8.19 6.54
N THR A 28 -19.88 8.26 7.68
CA THR A 28 -18.49 7.85 7.82
C THR A 28 -18.31 6.37 7.49
N LYS A 29 -19.17 5.49 8.00
CA LYS A 29 -19.09 4.05 7.72
C LYS A 29 -19.33 3.73 6.26
N ALA A 30 -20.32 4.34 5.62
CA ALA A 30 -20.63 4.14 4.21
C ALA A 30 -19.46 4.60 3.31
N LYS A 31 -18.91 5.78 3.57
CA LYS A 31 -17.75 6.30 2.83
C LYS A 31 -16.49 5.47 3.09
N ALA A 32 -16.26 5.01 4.32
CA ALA A 32 -15.14 4.15 4.66
C ALA A 32 -15.20 2.79 3.96
N ALA A 33 -16.40 2.19 3.85
CA ALA A 33 -16.58 0.94 3.12
C ALA A 33 -16.29 1.10 1.61
N ALA A 34 -16.74 2.18 0.99
CA ALA A 34 -16.41 2.50 -0.40
C ALA A 34 -14.90 2.72 -0.58
N TYR A 35 -14.30 3.55 0.26
CA TYR A 35 -12.87 3.82 0.22
C TYR A 35 -12.02 2.55 0.42
N ALA A 36 -12.43 1.68 1.34
CA ALA A 36 -11.73 0.42 1.58
C ALA A 36 -11.74 -0.48 0.33
N LYS A 37 -12.86 -0.52 -0.38
CA LYS A 37 -13.01 -1.30 -1.61
C LYS A 37 -12.19 -0.72 -2.76
N ASP A 38 -12.22 0.58 -2.95
CA ASP A 38 -11.63 1.24 -4.13
C ASP A 38 -10.13 1.50 -3.96
N VAL A 39 -9.68 1.83 -2.76
CA VAL A 39 -8.29 2.29 -2.52
C VAL A 39 -7.46 1.29 -1.72
N CYS A 40 -8.06 0.57 -0.78
CA CYS A 40 -7.32 -0.34 0.10
C CYS A 40 -7.26 -1.77 -0.42
N SER A 41 -7.88 -2.08 -1.56
CA SER A 41 -7.82 -3.41 -2.17
C SER A 41 -6.40 -3.78 -2.63
N ALA A 42 -6.14 -5.07 -2.78
CA ALA A 42 -4.87 -5.56 -3.31
C ALA A 42 -4.68 -5.13 -4.78
N ASP A 43 -5.77 -5.15 -5.56
CA ASP A 43 -5.74 -4.72 -6.97
C ASP A 43 -5.43 -3.22 -7.09
N ALA A 44 -6.00 -2.39 -6.22
CA ALA A 44 -5.65 -0.97 -6.16
C ALA A 44 -4.18 -0.75 -5.80
N ALA A 45 -3.60 -1.58 -4.94
CA ALA A 45 -2.18 -1.49 -4.62
C ALA A 45 -1.28 -1.77 -5.83
N VAL A 46 -1.66 -2.74 -6.67
CA VAL A 46 -0.95 -3.01 -7.94
C VAL A 46 -1.16 -1.88 -8.94
N ALA A 47 -2.39 -1.40 -9.09
CA ALA A 47 -2.71 -0.29 -10.00
C ALA A 47 -1.91 0.99 -9.65
N ASN A 48 -1.73 1.25 -8.36
CA ASN A 48 -0.95 2.38 -7.85
C ASN A 48 0.57 2.10 -7.74
N ARG A 49 1.03 0.96 -8.25
CA ARG A 49 2.45 0.53 -8.19
C ARG A 49 3.03 0.45 -6.77
N ALA A 50 2.17 0.28 -5.77
CA ALA A 50 2.59 0.01 -4.40
C ALA A 50 2.92 -1.47 -4.16
N ALA A 51 2.45 -2.33 -5.05
CA ALA A 51 2.77 -3.74 -5.12
C ALA A 51 2.99 -4.14 -6.59
N ASP A 52 3.84 -5.13 -6.84
CA ASP A 52 4.15 -5.58 -8.20
C ASP A 52 3.09 -6.55 -8.74
N ALA A 53 2.57 -7.41 -7.88
CA ALA A 53 1.54 -8.38 -8.23
C ALA A 53 0.75 -8.84 -7.01
N VAL A 54 -0.43 -9.40 -7.27
CA VAL A 54 -1.23 -10.12 -6.27
C VAL A 54 -1.09 -11.61 -6.57
N ALA A 55 -0.77 -12.41 -5.55
CA ALA A 55 -0.70 -13.85 -5.66
C ALA A 55 -1.59 -14.51 -4.62
N ASP A 56 -2.30 -15.56 -5.02
CA ASP A 56 -3.06 -16.39 -4.10
C ASP A 56 -2.13 -17.24 -3.24
N ALA A 57 -2.61 -17.63 -2.06
CA ALA A 57 -1.83 -18.47 -1.14
C ALA A 57 -1.36 -19.80 -1.78
N ALA A 58 -2.17 -20.39 -2.66
CA ALA A 58 -1.82 -21.62 -3.37
C ALA A 58 -0.67 -21.43 -4.39
N THR A 59 -0.57 -20.27 -5.00
CA THR A 59 0.46 -19.95 -6.03
C THR A 59 1.61 -19.13 -5.50
N ALA A 60 1.56 -18.69 -4.26
CA ALA A 60 2.54 -17.78 -3.65
C ALA A 60 3.98 -18.28 -3.77
N ARG A 61 4.22 -19.59 -3.53
CA ARG A 61 5.56 -20.18 -3.65
C ARG A 61 6.12 -20.06 -5.07
N GLY A 62 5.30 -20.37 -6.08
CA GLY A 62 5.68 -20.24 -7.48
C GLY A 62 5.98 -18.80 -7.88
N ALA A 63 5.16 -17.87 -7.42
CA ALA A 63 5.35 -16.44 -7.66
C ALA A 63 6.66 -15.92 -7.06
N VAL A 64 6.99 -16.35 -5.83
CA VAL A 64 8.27 -15.99 -5.18
C VAL A 64 9.46 -16.56 -5.96
N VAL A 65 9.41 -17.82 -6.38
CA VAL A 65 10.49 -18.44 -7.17
C VAL A 65 10.70 -17.69 -8.49
N GLN A 66 9.63 -17.40 -9.21
CA GLN A 66 9.72 -16.63 -10.46
C GLN A 66 10.29 -15.22 -10.23
N ALA A 67 9.86 -14.53 -9.18
CA ALA A 67 10.39 -13.22 -8.83
C ALA A 67 11.89 -13.27 -8.51
N LEU A 68 12.33 -14.27 -7.78
CA LEU A 68 13.75 -14.47 -7.47
C LEU A 68 14.58 -14.78 -8.73
N ASP A 69 14.05 -15.60 -9.65
CA ASP A 69 14.71 -15.90 -10.93
C ASP A 69 14.86 -14.64 -11.79
N MET A 70 13.80 -13.82 -11.87
CA MET A 70 13.85 -12.54 -12.58
C MET A 70 14.85 -11.55 -11.95
N LEU A 71 15.03 -11.59 -10.64
CA LEU A 71 15.93 -10.72 -9.90
C LEU A 71 17.36 -11.27 -9.82
N ALA A 72 17.61 -12.51 -10.22
CA ALA A 72 18.93 -13.16 -10.10
C ALA A 72 20.02 -12.42 -10.88
N SER A 73 19.69 -11.79 -12.00
CA SER A 73 20.60 -10.99 -12.81
C SER A 73 20.69 -9.51 -12.35
N LYS A 74 19.81 -9.07 -11.46
CA LYS A 74 19.79 -7.70 -11.00
C LYS A 74 20.93 -7.42 -10.02
N ARG A 75 21.95 -6.75 -10.52
CA ARG A 75 23.08 -6.27 -9.71
C ARG A 75 22.97 -4.77 -9.51
N ALA A 76 22.77 -4.34 -8.27
CA ALA A 76 22.92 -2.96 -7.90
C ALA A 76 24.37 -2.70 -7.48
N VAL A 77 25.12 -2.02 -8.32
CA VAL A 77 26.45 -1.53 -7.93
C VAL A 77 26.22 -0.34 -7.00
N ARG A 78 26.45 -0.56 -5.73
CA ARG A 78 26.47 0.52 -4.74
C ARG A 78 27.88 1.03 -4.59
N LEU A 79 28.03 2.33 -4.45
CA LEU A 79 29.30 2.94 -4.05
C LEU A 79 29.77 2.27 -2.74
N ALA A 80 31.05 1.89 -2.69
CA ALA A 80 31.62 1.32 -1.49
C ALA A 80 31.43 2.27 -0.31
N LYS A 81 30.77 1.77 0.73
CA LYS A 81 30.65 2.53 1.97
C LYS A 81 32.02 2.66 2.60
N LYS A 82 32.45 3.86 2.89
CA LYS A 82 33.59 4.09 3.75
C LYS A 82 33.23 3.61 5.17
N HIS A 83 33.76 2.47 5.55
CA HIS A 83 33.59 1.90 6.89
C HIS A 83 34.59 2.48 7.89
N GLY A 84 35.02 3.64 7.79
CA GLY A 84 35.93 4.24 8.71
C GLY A 84 35.53 5.68 8.91
N ASN A 85 34.59 5.91 9.77
CA ASN A 85 34.30 7.24 10.25
C ASN A 85 35.24 7.53 11.43
N ILE A 86 36.52 7.62 11.15
CA ILE A 86 37.47 8.06 12.15
C ILE A 86 37.43 9.58 12.12
N THR A 87 36.83 10.16 13.11
CA THR A 87 36.99 11.56 13.44
C THR A 87 38.41 11.72 13.94
N LEU A 88 39.21 12.27 13.11
CA LEU A 88 40.54 12.76 13.52
C LEU A 88 40.38 14.08 14.25
#